data_89bbfdd0c882885f7f9b5e4fed505c83
#
_entry.id   89bbfdd0c882885f7f9b5e4fed505c83
#
_cell.length_a   1.000
_cell.length_b   1.000
_cell.length_c   1.000
_cell.angle_alpha   90.00
_cell.angle_beta   90.00
_cell.angle_gamma   90.00
#
_symmetry.space_group_name_H-M   'P 1'
#
loop_
_entity.id
_entity.type
_entity.pdbx_description
1 polymer ?
#
loop_
_entity_poly.entity_id
_entity_poly.type
_entity_poly.pdbx_seq_one_letter_code
_entity_poly.pdbx_strand_id
1 'polypeptide(L)'
;IADIFPTICTAIGADIPLGVQGRSLWPMLIGKSYPKKEFSSIMVQQGFGGEDFTRDEPLTFVQEGALQPNKIAHFDELNTWTQSGTERMVRKDDWKLVLDSYGRGELYNLKTDPSEIKNLYNKKQYASKQMELLEELMTWELRVQDPLPVPRNRYHFKQNSYNYHFINE
;
A
#
# COMPACT_ATOMS: atom_id res chain seq x y z
N ILE A 1 1.52 -7.64 1.83
CA ILE A 1 2.52 -8.58 1.24
C ILE A 1 3.94 -8.04 1.45
N ALA A 2 4.17 -6.72 1.36
CA ALA A 2 5.50 -6.13 1.51
C ALA A 2 6.20 -6.50 2.84
N ASP A 3 5.44 -6.67 3.91
CA ASP A 3 5.96 -6.98 5.26
C ASP A 3 6.40 -8.45 5.45
N ILE A 4 6.05 -9.36 4.52
CA ILE A 4 6.41 -10.79 4.63
C ILE A 4 7.93 -10.99 4.51
N PHE A 5 8.54 -10.40 3.51
CA PHE A 5 9.97 -10.57 3.25
C PHE A 5 10.86 -10.10 4.42
N PRO A 6 10.73 -8.87 4.94
CA PRO A 6 11.51 -8.43 6.10
C PRO A 6 11.19 -9.24 7.36
N THR A 7 9.97 -9.78 7.51
CA THR A 7 9.63 -10.68 8.61
C THR A 7 10.40 -11.99 8.54
N ILE A 8 10.52 -12.58 7.35
CA ILE A 8 11.31 -13.80 7.14
C ILE A 8 12.78 -13.52 7.42
N CYS A 9 13.35 -12.42 6.89
CA CYS A 9 14.73 -12.05 7.18
C CYS A 9 15.02 -12.00 8.68
N THR A 10 14.15 -11.31 9.43
CA THR A 10 14.28 -11.20 10.88
C THR A 10 14.15 -12.55 11.58
N ALA A 11 13.21 -13.39 11.14
CA ALA A 11 12.97 -14.71 11.74
C ALA A 11 14.18 -15.65 11.64
N ILE A 12 14.91 -15.58 10.52
CA ILE A 12 16.11 -16.40 10.27
C ILE A 12 17.42 -15.71 10.70
N GLY A 13 17.34 -14.50 11.25
CA GLY A 13 18.53 -13.75 11.67
C GLY A 13 19.33 -13.12 10.52
N ALA A 14 18.73 -12.97 9.35
CA ALA A 14 19.34 -12.29 8.21
C ALA A 14 19.05 -10.78 8.26
N ASP A 15 19.98 -9.99 7.72
CA ASP A 15 19.76 -8.55 7.54
C ASP A 15 18.67 -8.27 6.51
N ILE A 16 17.86 -7.24 6.78
CA ILE A 16 16.89 -6.75 5.80
C ILE A 16 17.66 -5.90 4.77
N PRO A 17 17.61 -6.26 3.47
CA PRO A 17 18.32 -5.51 2.44
C PRO A 17 17.87 -4.05 2.37
N LEU A 18 18.80 -3.17 2.01
CA LEU A 18 18.51 -1.76 1.75
C LEU A 18 17.46 -1.65 0.63
N GLY A 19 16.53 -0.71 0.79
CA GLY A 19 15.46 -0.48 -0.18
C GLY A 19 14.19 -1.31 0.03
N VAL A 20 14.19 -2.26 0.95
CA VAL A 20 12.96 -2.93 1.37
C VAL A 20 12.07 -1.92 2.11
N GLN A 21 10.86 -1.71 1.60
CA GLN A 21 9.90 -0.76 2.19
C GLN A 21 9.02 -1.40 3.26
N GLY A 22 8.85 -2.72 3.22
CA GLY A 22 8.11 -3.47 4.22
C GLY A 22 8.80 -3.47 5.59
N ARG A 23 8.02 -3.81 6.62
CA ARG A 23 8.43 -3.82 8.02
C ARG A 23 8.33 -5.22 8.58
N SER A 24 9.21 -5.59 9.49
CA SER A 24 9.15 -6.90 10.13
C SER A 24 8.00 -7.00 11.13
N LEU A 25 7.15 -7.98 10.96
CA LEU A 25 6.13 -8.38 11.94
C LEU A 25 6.67 -9.34 13.00
N TRP A 26 7.93 -9.75 12.89
CA TRP A 26 8.51 -10.80 13.73
C TRP A 26 8.39 -10.54 15.23
N PRO A 27 8.69 -9.34 15.77
CA PRO A 27 8.50 -9.07 17.19
C PRO A 27 7.06 -9.29 17.65
N MET A 28 6.09 -8.87 16.85
CA MET A 28 4.66 -9.07 17.12
C MET A 28 4.29 -10.55 17.17
N LEU A 29 4.77 -11.34 16.21
CA LEU A 29 4.48 -12.77 16.08
C LEU A 29 5.02 -13.59 17.28
N ILE A 30 6.14 -13.16 17.86
CA ILE A 30 6.76 -13.84 19.00
C ILE A 30 6.46 -13.16 20.36
N GLY A 31 5.50 -12.23 20.40
CA GLY A 31 5.05 -11.58 21.62
C GLY A 31 6.06 -10.59 22.22
N LYS A 32 7.04 -10.11 21.46
CA LYS A 32 7.97 -9.06 21.90
C LYS A 32 7.36 -7.67 21.76
N SER A 33 7.91 -6.72 22.52
CA SER A 33 7.54 -5.31 22.39
C SER A 33 7.88 -4.77 21.01
N TYR A 34 7.00 -3.95 20.48
CA TYR A 34 7.16 -3.21 19.23
C TYR A 34 6.44 -1.85 19.34
N PRO A 35 6.87 -0.83 18.57
CA PRO A 35 6.19 0.46 18.58
C PRO A 35 4.81 0.34 17.94
N LYS A 36 3.74 0.47 18.73
CA LYS A 36 2.35 0.32 18.27
C LYS A 36 1.99 1.28 17.14
N LYS A 37 2.57 2.48 17.16
CA LYS A 37 2.36 3.50 16.13
C LYS A 37 2.84 3.05 14.75
N GLU A 38 3.83 2.16 14.68
CA GLU A 38 4.32 1.59 13.42
C GLU A 38 3.23 0.85 12.65
N PHE A 39 2.30 0.24 13.38
CA PHE A 39 1.21 -0.57 12.83
C PHE A 39 -0.19 0.02 13.07
N SER A 40 -0.26 1.33 13.36
CA SER A 40 -1.55 2.02 13.61
C SER A 40 -2.40 2.18 12.37
N SER A 41 -1.78 2.08 11.19
CA SER A 41 -2.46 2.12 9.90
C SER A 41 -1.82 1.17 8.90
N ILE A 42 -2.54 0.86 7.84
CA ILE A 42 -2.05 0.11 6.69
C ILE A 42 -2.39 0.86 5.41
N MET A 43 -1.51 0.74 4.41
CA MET A 43 -1.72 1.27 3.08
C MET A 43 -1.68 0.15 2.05
N VAL A 44 -2.50 0.24 1.04
CA VAL A 44 -2.52 -0.65 -0.12
C VAL A 44 -2.45 0.19 -1.39
N GLN A 45 -1.66 -0.27 -2.32
CA GLN A 45 -1.58 0.30 -3.67
C GLN A 45 -2.12 -0.73 -4.64
N GLN A 46 -2.96 -0.28 -5.55
CA GLN A 46 -3.49 -1.09 -6.63
C GLN A 46 -3.33 -0.35 -7.95
N GLY A 47 -3.16 -1.13 -9.03
CA GLY A 47 -3.03 -0.64 -10.38
C GLY A 47 -1.59 -0.36 -10.79
N PHE A 48 -1.34 -0.55 -12.09
CA PHE A 48 -0.05 -0.29 -12.73
C PHE A 48 0.01 1.09 -13.40
N GLY A 49 -1.03 1.90 -13.25
CA GLY A 49 -1.21 3.17 -13.94
C GLY A 49 -2.02 3.01 -15.23
N GLY A 50 -2.00 4.06 -16.06
CA GLY A 50 -2.81 4.11 -17.29
C GLY A 50 -4.27 4.47 -17.01
N GLU A 51 -5.09 4.34 -18.03
CA GLU A 51 -6.52 4.59 -17.93
C GLU A 51 -7.25 3.39 -17.30
N ASP A 52 -8.33 3.67 -16.59
CA ASP A 52 -9.19 2.62 -16.06
C ASP A 52 -9.92 1.93 -17.20
N PHE A 53 -9.80 0.61 -17.29
CA PHE A 53 -10.62 -0.18 -18.20
C PHE A 53 -12.00 -0.40 -17.62
N THR A 54 -13.03 -0.20 -18.42
CA THR A 54 -14.40 -0.52 -18.05
C THR A 54 -14.69 -2.00 -18.31
N ARG A 55 -15.71 -2.56 -17.63
CA ARG A 55 -16.12 -3.96 -17.83
C ARG A 55 -16.58 -4.27 -19.25
N ASP A 56 -16.96 -3.25 -20.00
CA ASP A 56 -17.50 -3.38 -21.36
C ASP A 56 -16.40 -3.32 -22.43
N GLU A 57 -15.16 -3.04 -22.03
CA GLU A 57 -14.03 -3.03 -22.95
C GLU A 57 -13.57 -4.45 -23.28
N PRO A 58 -13.37 -4.77 -24.57
CA PRO A 58 -12.93 -6.09 -24.96
C PRO A 58 -11.49 -6.36 -24.44
N LEU A 59 -11.31 -7.45 -23.72
CA LEU A 59 -10.01 -7.91 -23.21
C LEU A 59 -9.11 -8.52 -24.29
N THR A 60 -9.29 -8.15 -25.55
CA THR A 60 -8.62 -8.76 -26.70
C THR A 60 -7.11 -8.68 -26.63
N PHE A 61 -6.57 -7.60 -26.07
CA PHE A 61 -5.10 -7.46 -25.96
C PHE A 61 -4.47 -8.37 -24.89
N VAL A 62 -5.22 -8.77 -23.88
CA VAL A 62 -4.76 -9.74 -22.86
C VAL A 62 -4.57 -11.13 -23.46
N GLN A 63 -5.37 -11.48 -24.46
CA GLN A 63 -5.29 -12.77 -25.14
C GLN A 63 -4.12 -12.85 -26.13
N GLU A 64 -3.71 -11.74 -26.73
CA GLU A 64 -2.70 -11.73 -27.78
C GLU A 64 -1.27 -11.53 -27.27
N GLY A 65 -1.06 -10.83 -26.15
CA GLY A 65 0.25 -10.40 -25.71
C GLY A 65 0.82 -11.21 -24.54
N ALA A 66 0.10 -11.30 -23.45
CA ALA A 66 0.61 -11.77 -22.16
C ALA A 66 0.97 -13.26 -22.09
N LEU A 67 0.56 -14.08 -23.06
CA LEU A 67 0.72 -15.53 -23.02
C LEU A 67 1.56 -16.11 -24.16
N GLN A 68 2.23 -15.29 -24.96
CA GLN A 68 3.10 -15.81 -26.00
C GLN A 68 4.47 -16.24 -25.42
N PRO A 69 4.84 -17.52 -25.55
CA PRO A 69 6.17 -17.98 -25.17
C PRO A 69 7.23 -17.15 -25.91
N ASN A 70 8.22 -16.61 -25.18
CA ASN A 70 9.34 -15.84 -25.71
C ASN A 70 9.08 -14.36 -26.08
N LYS A 71 7.94 -13.76 -25.76
CA LYS A 71 7.80 -12.31 -25.75
C LYS A 71 7.99 -11.76 -24.35
N ILE A 72 8.79 -10.70 -24.24
CA ILE A 72 8.80 -9.86 -23.03
C ILE A 72 7.47 -9.12 -23.04
N ALA A 73 6.62 -9.37 -22.04
CA ALA A 73 5.37 -8.63 -21.87
C ALA A 73 5.67 -7.14 -21.75
N HIS A 74 5.06 -6.32 -22.58
CA HIS A 74 5.11 -4.87 -22.40
C HIS A 74 4.28 -4.50 -21.17
N PHE A 75 4.63 -3.39 -20.55
CA PHE A 75 3.93 -2.90 -19.34
C PHE A 75 2.41 -2.77 -19.56
N ASP A 76 2.03 -2.32 -20.75
CA ASP A 76 0.62 -2.18 -21.14
C ASP A 76 -0.12 -3.52 -21.28
N GLU A 77 0.60 -4.59 -21.61
CA GLU A 77 0.04 -5.95 -21.74
C GLU A 77 -0.27 -6.57 -20.36
N LEU A 78 0.32 -6.04 -19.29
CA LEU A 78 0.04 -6.44 -17.91
C LEU A 78 -1.15 -5.69 -17.32
N ASN A 79 -1.58 -4.62 -17.95
CA ASN A 79 -2.65 -3.76 -17.46
C ASN A 79 -4.00 -4.34 -17.89
N THR A 80 -4.69 -4.98 -16.97
CA THR A 80 -6.02 -5.55 -17.17
C THR A 80 -7.07 -4.68 -16.49
N TRP A 81 -8.34 -4.90 -16.77
CA TRP A 81 -9.42 -4.18 -16.10
C TRP A 81 -9.40 -4.27 -14.56
N THR A 82 -8.78 -5.32 -14.00
CA THR A 82 -8.60 -5.49 -12.55
C THR A 82 -7.34 -4.82 -12.02
N GLN A 83 -6.43 -4.40 -12.89
CA GLN A 83 -5.14 -3.83 -12.53
C GLN A 83 -4.89 -2.49 -13.22
N SER A 84 -5.84 -2.02 -14.01
CA SER A 84 -5.80 -0.70 -14.65
C SER A 84 -6.00 0.42 -13.64
N GLY A 85 -5.63 1.62 -14.04
CA GLY A 85 -5.73 2.79 -13.20
C GLY A 85 -4.71 2.82 -12.07
N THR A 86 -4.95 3.66 -11.12
CA THR A 86 -4.11 3.82 -9.92
C THR A 86 -4.99 4.16 -8.73
N GLU A 87 -5.02 3.27 -7.77
CA GLU A 87 -5.76 3.46 -6.54
C GLU A 87 -4.84 3.35 -5.32
N ARG A 88 -5.16 4.12 -4.30
CA ARG A 88 -4.51 4.09 -3.00
C ARG A 88 -5.56 3.95 -1.91
N MET A 89 -5.31 3.05 -1.00
CA MET A 89 -6.17 2.83 0.15
C MET A 89 -5.36 3.01 1.42
N VAL A 90 -5.95 3.70 2.40
CA VAL A 90 -5.47 3.70 3.78
C VAL A 90 -6.58 3.23 4.71
N ARG A 91 -6.21 2.37 5.65
CA ARG A 91 -7.07 1.98 6.76
C ARG A 91 -6.38 2.35 8.07
N LYS A 92 -7.12 3.05 8.92
CA LYS A 92 -6.71 3.40 10.29
C LYS A 92 -7.90 3.20 11.21
N ASP A 93 -7.70 2.41 12.23
CA ASP A 93 -8.77 1.98 13.14
C ASP A 93 -9.94 1.33 12.35
N ASP A 94 -11.17 1.80 12.60
CA ASP A 94 -12.37 1.34 11.92
C ASP A 94 -12.68 2.10 10.62
N TRP A 95 -11.78 2.94 10.14
CA TRP A 95 -12.03 3.77 8.96
C TRP A 95 -11.14 3.37 7.79
N LYS A 96 -11.72 3.40 6.60
CA LYS A 96 -11.05 3.12 5.33
C LYS A 96 -11.32 4.26 4.35
N LEU A 97 -10.26 4.74 3.72
CA LEU A 97 -10.31 5.70 2.62
C LEU A 97 -9.66 5.05 1.39
N VAL A 98 -10.34 5.12 0.26
CA VAL A 98 -9.79 4.79 -1.07
C VAL A 98 -9.80 6.06 -1.90
N LEU A 99 -8.76 6.29 -2.68
CA LEU A 99 -8.66 7.42 -3.60
C LEU A 99 -7.99 6.95 -4.89
N ASP A 100 -8.56 7.32 -6.03
CA ASP A 100 -7.97 7.04 -7.34
C ASP A 100 -7.24 8.26 -7.93
N SER A 101 -6.55 8.05 -9.05
CA SER A 101 -5.81 9.09 -9.77
C SER A 101 -6.70 10.20 -10.37
N TYR A 102 -8.01 10.00 -10.44
CA TYR A 102 -8.97 10.98 -10.92
C TYR A 102 -9.61 11.80 -9.80
N GLY A 103 -9.22 11.54 -8.53
CA GLY A 103 -9.77 12.20 -7.36
C GLY A 103 -11.13 11.66 -6.94
N ARG A 104 -11.57 10.53 -7.48
CA ARG A 104 -12.76 9.84 -7.00
C ARG A 104 -12.39 9.15 -5.70
N GLY A 105 -13.21 9.33 -4.68
CA GLY A 105 -12.91 8.83 -3.35
C GLY A 105 -14.04 7.99 -2.76
N GLU A 106 -13.64 7.09 -1.88
CA GLU A 106 -14.54 6.28 -1.09
C GLU A 106 -14.11 6.34 0.38
N LEU A 107 -15.07 6.57 1.28
CA LEU A 107 -14.84 6.62 2.71
C LEU A 107 -15.85 5.73 3.41
N TYR A 108 -15.36 4.82 4.25
CA TYR A 108 -16.19 3.87 4.97
C TYR A 108 -15.86 3.81 6.46
N ASN A 109 -16.88 3.62 7.27
CA ASN A 109 -16.72 3.25 8.67
C ASN A 109 -17.01 1.75 8.83
N LEU A 110 -15.97 0.95 8.88
CA LEU A 110 -16.05 -0.52 8.87
C LEU A 110 -16.71 -1.10 10.13
N LYS A 111 -16.80 -0.31 11.21
CA LYS A 111 -17.51 -0.73 12.42
C LYS A 111 -19.03 -0.74 12.22
N THR A 112 -19.55 0.24 11.50
CA THR A 112 -21.01 0.40 11.27
C THR A 112 -21.44 -0.10 9.90
N ASP A 113 -20.51 -0.22 8.96
CA ASP A 113 -20.73 -0.66 7.59
C ASP A 113 -19.56 -1.57 7.12
N PRO A 114 -19.46 -2.80 7.66
CA PRO A 114 -18.39 -3.73 7.31
C PRO A 114 -18.46 -4.24 5.87
N SER A 115 -19.60 -4.06 5.20
CA SER A 115 -19.80 -4.44 3.79
C SER A 115 -19.52 -3.31 2.80
N GLU A 116 -19.11 -2.14 3.29
CA GLU A 116 -18.71 -0.99 2.46
C GLU A 116 -19.79 -0.54 1.45
N ILE A 117 -21.06 -0.56 1.86
CA ILE A 117 -22.20 -0.25 0.99
C ILE A 117 -22.42 1.26 0.88
N LYS A 118 -22.17 2.01 1.97
CA LYS A 118 -22.47 3.42 2.07
C LYS A 118 -21.22 4.28 1.98
N ASN A 119 -20.93 4.81 0.79
CA ASN A 119 -19.83 5.75 0.62
C ASN A 119 -20.12 7.08 1.36
N LEU A 120 -19.23 7.43 2.28
CA LEU A 120 -19.29 8.63 3.12
C LEU A 120 -18.35 9.75 2.61
N TYR A 121 -17.64 9.54 1.52
CA TYR A 121 -16.71 10.50 0.94
C TYR A 121 -17.43 11.82 0.59
N ASN A 122 -16.78 12.94 0.82
CA ASN A 122 -17.30 14.29 0.61
C ASN A 122 -18.60 14.63 1.37
N LYS A 123 -18.97 13.83 2.37
CA LYS A 123 -20.09 14.18 3.26
C LYS A 123 -19.58 15.14 4.34
N LYS A 124 -20.20 16.32 4.45
CA LYS A 124 -19.78 17.41 5.35
C LYS A 124 -19.53 16.95 6.78
N GLN A 125 -20.38 16.06 7.30
CA GLN A 125 -20.26 15.55 8.67
C GLN A 125 -19.03 14.65 8.91
N TYR A 126 -18.40 14.13 7.85
CA TYR A 126 -17.21 13.28 7.91
C TYR A 126 -15.95 13.96 7.39
N ALA A 127 -16.02 15.27 7.10
CA ALA A 127 -14.91 16.02 6.51
C ALA A 127 -13.62 15.96 7.36
N SER A 128 -13.75 16.05 8.69
CA SER A 128 -12.59 15.93 9.59
C SER A 128 -11.94 14.54 9.53
N LYS A 129 -12.75 13.47 9.49
CA LYS A 129 -12.23 12.10 9.39
C LYS A 129 -11.62 11.84 8.02
N GLN A 130 -12.22 12.36 6.96
CA GLN A 130 -11.66 12.29 5.61
C GLN A 130 -10.29 12.98 5.53
N MET A 131 -10.16 14.17 6.14
CA MET A 131 -8.89 14.89 6.17
C MET A 131 -7.82 14.13 6.95
N GLU A 132 -8.14 13.59 8.12
CA GLU A 132 -7.23 12.75 8.90
C GLU A 132 -6.68 11.58 8.07
N LEU A 133 -7.55 10.89 7.32
CA LEU A 133 -7.12 9.75 6.50
C LEU A 133 -6.35 10.18 5.26
N LEU A 134 -6.65 11.34 4.69
CA LEU A 134 -5.84 11.91 3.59
C LEU A 134 -4.42 12.28 4.07
N GLU A 135 -4.28 12.87 5.25
CA GLU A 135 -2.97 13.15 5.85
C GLU A 135 -2.21 11.84 6.13
N GLU A 136 -2.88 10.82 6.63
CA GLU A 136 -2.27 9.50 6.86
C GLU A 136 -1.83 8.87 5.54
N LEU A 137 -2.66 8.92 4.48
CA LEU A 137 -2.33 8.42 3.15
C LEU A 137 -1.13 9.17 2.56
N MET A 138 -1.11 10.50 2.67
CA MET A 138 0.03 11.31 2.23
C MET A 138 1.32 10.93 2.99
N THR A 139 1.21 10.68 4.28
CA THR A 139 2.35 10.23 5.09
C THR A 139 2.89 8.89 4.59
N TRP A 140 2.00 7.96 4.24
CA TRP A 140 2.37 6.69 3.63
C TRP A 140 3.06 6.88 2.28
N GLU A 141 2.51 7.71 1.41
CA GLU A 141 3.10 8.02 0.10
C GLU A 141 4.52 8.55 0.26
N LEU A 142 4.76 9.49 1.18
CA LEU A 142 6.11 10.02 1.46
C LEU A 142 7.09 8.94 1.96
N ARG A 143 6.60 7.91 2.65
CA ARG A 143 7.44 6.81 3.14
C ARG A 143 7.81 5.79 2.07
N VAL A 144 6.91 5.55 1.11
CA VAL A 144 7.04 4.47 0.12
C VAL A 144 7.31 4.96 -1.30
N GLN A 145 7.32 6.28 -1.53
CA GLN A 145 7.34 6.90 -2.86
C GLN A 145 8.69 6.81 -3.59
N ASP A 146 9.71 6.21 -2.98
CA ASP A 146 10.99 6.16 -3.66
C ASP A 146 11.07 4.96 -4.61
N PRO A 147 10.96 5.16 -5.93
CA PRO A 147 11.11 4.10 -6.92
C PRO A 147 12.55 3.57 -6.99
N LEU A 148 13.49 4.33 -6.48
CA LEU A 148 14.85 3.86 -6.24
C LEU A 148 14.98 3.55 -4.76
N PRO A 149 15.46 2.36 -4.39
CA PRO A 149 15.72 2.03 -3.01
C PRO A 149 16.77 3.01 -2.46
N VAL A 150 16.31 4.14 -1.94
CA VAL A 150 17.19 5.05 -1.23
C VAL A 150 17.53 4.38 0.09
N PRO A 151 18.79 4.03 0.30
CA PRO A 151 19.17 3.47 1.58
C PRO A 151 18.74 4.43 2.67
N ARG A 152 17.95 3.97 3.64
CA ARG A 152 17.63 4.75 4.83
C ARG A 152 18.89 5.20 5.60
N ASN A 153 20.06 4.69 5.20
CA ASN A 153 21.41 5.03 5.66
C ASN A 153 22.10 6.16 4.90
N ARG A 154 21.40 6.95 4.11
CA ARG A 154 22.01 7.99 3.27
C ARG A 154 22.88 8.99 4.04
N TYR A 155 22.70 9.08 5.37
CA TYR A 155 23.42 10.00 6.25
C TYR A 155 24.08 9.30 7.44
N HIS A 156 24.54 8.07 7.28
CA HIS A 156 25.15 7.27 8.35
C HIS A 156 24.19 6.90 9.50
N PHE A 157 22.88 6.98 9.29
CA PHE A 157 21.93 6.43 10.26
C PHE A 157 21.97 4.91 10.22
N LYS A 158 22.17 4.32 11.36
CA LYS A 158 22.14 2.88 11.50
C LYS A 158 20.74 2.36 11.25
N GLN A 159 20.57 1.51 10.24
CA GLN A 159 19.30 0.84 9.99
C GLN A 159 18.91 0.02 11.22
N ASN A 160 17.66 0.13 11.66
CA ASN A 160 17.19 -0.74 12.75
C ASN A 160 16.83 -2.14 12.21
N SER A 161 16.97 -3.14 13.08
CA SER A 161 16.82 -4.55 12.73
C SER A 161 15.45 -4.96 12.20
N TYR A 162 14.44 -4.10 12.37
CA TYR A 162 13.04 -4.40 11.99
C TYR A 162 12.53 -3.52 10.87
N ASN A 163 13.36 -2.60 10.39
CA ASN A 163 12.99 -1.62 9.36
C ASN A 163 11.82 -0.69 9.77
N TYR A 164 11.74 -0.36 11.05
CA TYR A 164 10.71 0.51 11.60
C TYR A 164 11.04 1.99 11.40
N HIS A 165 10.02 2.81 11.23
CA HIS A 165 10.12 4.27 11.23
C HIS A 165 10.16 4.86 12.65
N PHE A 166 9.49 4.20 13.60
CA PHE A 166 9.41 4.63 15.00
C PHE A 166 10.31 3.74 15.86
N ILE A 167 11.48 4.26 16.26
CA ILE A 167 12.50 3.49 17.00
C ILE A 167 12.43 3.72 18.50
N ASN A 168 11.88 4.86 18.92
CA ASN A 168 11.99 5.38 20.29
C ASN A 168 10.62 5.54 21.00
N GLU A 169 9.66 4.71 20.72
CA GLU A 169 8.38 4.69 21.46
C GLU A 169 8.25 3.50 22.38
#